data_692b83b6534a7fb54992aad4814bc95c
#
_entry.id   692b83b6534a7fb54992aad4814bc95c
#
_cell.length_a   1.000
_cell.length_b   1.000
_cell.length_c   1.000
_cell.angle_alpha   90.00
_cell.angle_beta   90.00
_cell.angle_gamma   90.00
#
_symmetry.space_group_name_H-M   'P 1'
#
loop_
_entity.id
_entity.type
_entity.pdbx_description
1 polymer ?
#
loop_
_entity_poly.entity_id
_entity_poly.type
_entity_poly.pdbx_seq_one_letter_code
_entity_poly.pdbx_strand_id
1 'polypeptide(L)'
;LEMPAIPDSLSFHVLIAGTCWLRLPGAGSTRPSLVELAAGDLALVPHGAGHDLLSDPDSPRGPRVDLLPQDYLSESCSRLRYGGPGRTTTLICAIVAFDDPAARELVRALPPVLHVSGDSVSVASSVRE
;
A
#
# COMPACT_ATOMS: atom_id res chain seq x y z
N LEU A 1 5.18 -1.85 -9.40
CA LEU A 1 4.08 -0.91 -9.68
C LEU A 1 4.28 0.39 -8.91
N GLU A 2 4.09 1.49 -9.60
CA GLU A 2 4.12 2.81 -8.97
C GLU A 2 2.70 3.22 -8.58
N MET A 3 2.51 3.57 -7.30
CA MET A 3 1.29 4.17 -6.80
C MET A 3 1.48 5.67 -6.82
N PRO A 4 0.73 6.43 -7.66
CA PRO A 4 0.91 7.88 -7.73
C PRO A 4 0.48 8.58 -6.44
N ALA A 5 1.07 9.74 -6.19
CA ALA A 5 0.65 10.56 -5.05
C ALA A 5 -0.76 11.11 -5.29
N ILE A 6 -1.59 11.06 -4.24
CA ILE A 6 -2.95 11.59 -4.27
C ILE A 6 -3.15 12.42 -3.00
N PRO A 7 -3.12 13.76 -3.11
CA PRO A 7 -3.29 14.61 -1.94
C PRO A 7 -4.59 14.33 -1.19
N ASP A 8 -4.57 14.53 0.12
CA ASP A 8 -5.72 14.37 1.01
C ASP A 8 -6.33 12.98 0.95
N SER A 9 -5.48 11.97 0.80
CA SER A 9 -5.91 10.56 0.77
C SER A 9 -5.01 9.71 1.65
N LEU A 10 -5.54 8.55 1.99
CA LEU A 10 -4.83 7.49 2.68
C LEU A 10 -4.92 6.25 1.80
N SER A 11 -3.78 5.64 1.52
CA SER A 11 -3.75 4.37 0.80
C SER A 11 -3.49 3.24 1.78
N PHE A 12 -4.12 2.09 1.55
CA PHE A 12 -3.74 0.90 2.28
C PHE A 12 -3.66 -0.31 1.36
N HIS A 13 -2.83 -1.26 1.77
CA HIS A 13 -2.58 -2.49 1.05
C HIS A 13 -2.64 -3.66 2.01
N VAL A 14 -3.43 -4.66 1.70
CA VAL A 14 -3.49 -5.91 2.45
C VAL A 14 -2.92 -7.00 1.57
N LEU A 15 -1.88 -7.68 2.05
CA LEU A 15 -1.28 -8.76 1.30
C LEU A 15 -2.04 -10.06 1.59
N ILE A 16 -2.65 -10.62 0.56
CA ILE A 16 -3.47 -11.82 0.66
C ILE A 16 -2.60 -13.06 0.46
N ALA A 17 -1.70 -13.02 -0.53
CA ALA A 17 -0.85 -14.17 -0.86
C ALA A 17 0.46 -13.67 -1.45
N GLY A 18 1.53 -14.43 -1.21
CA GLY A 18 2.86 -14.10 -1.72
C GLY A 18 3.63 -13.16 -0.80
N THR A 19 4.59 -12.46 -1.36
CA THR A 19 5.40 -11.46 -0.65
C THR A 19 5.54 -10.21 -1.51
N CYS A 20 5.78 -9.07 -0.87
CA CYS A 20 5.86 -7.79 -1.56
C CYS A 20 6.69 -6.82 -0.75
N TRP A 21 7.41 -5.93 -1.42
CA TRP A 21 8.10 -4.82 -0.79
C TRP A 21 7.36 -3.53 -1.10
N LEU A 22 7.16 -2.70 -0.08
CA LEU A 22 6.67 -1.35 -0.23
C LEU A 22 7.84 -0.40 -0.05
N ARG A 23 8.09 0.46 -1.04
CA ARG A 23 9.15 1.45 -1.00
C ARG A 23 8.54 2.84 -1.04
N LEU A 24 8.77 3.62 0.01
CA LEU A 24 8.36 5.01 0.08
C LEU A 24 9.61 5.85 -0.18
N PRO A 25 9.68 6.59 -1.30
CA PRO A 25 10.85 7.40 -1.60
C PRO A 25 11.12 8.45 -0.52
N GLY A 26 12.39 8.64 -0.20
CA GLY A 26 12.79 9.69 0.74
C GLY A 26 12.76 11.06 0.07
N ALA A 27 12.65 12.11 0.89
CA ALA A 27 12.73 13.48 0.42
C ALA A 27 14.19 13.95 0.41
N GLY A 28 14.62 14.52 -0.70
CA GLY A 28 15.99 15.02 -0.83
C GLY A 28 17.03 13.92 -0.68
N SER A 29 17.95 14.06 0.28
CA SER A 29 19.00 13.08 0.54
C SER A 29 18.58 11.97 1.49
N THR A 30 17.34 11.96 1.94
CA THR A 30 16.81 10.94 2.85
C THR A 30 16.70 9.60 2.14
N ARG A 31 17.08 8.53 2.83
CA ARG A 31 16.93 7.18 2.28
C ARG A 31 15.46 6.79 2.18
N PRO A 32 15.07 6.02 1.15
CA PRO A 32 13.71 5.52 1.07
C PRO A 32 13.40 4.59 2.24
N SER A 33 12.14 4.60 2.66
CA SER A 33 11.62 3.64 3.63
C SER A 33 11.25 2.36 2.90
N LEU A 34 11.67 1.22 3.42
CA LEU A 34 11.39 -0.09 2.84
C LEU A 34 10.65 -0.94 3.86
N VAL A 35 9.56 -1.55 3.45
CA VAL A 35 8.76 -2.44 4.28
C VAL A 35 8.53 -3.74 3.53
N GLU A 36 8.92 -4.86 4.12
CA GLU A 36 8.62 -6.18 3.58
C GLU A 36 7.27 -6.65 4.09
N LEU A 37 6.39 -7.04 3.19
CA LEU A 37 5.05 -7.51 3.51
C LEU A 37 4.95 -9.00 3.27
N ALA A 38 4.39 -9.72 4.23
CA ALA A 38 4.04 -11.12 4.13
C ALA A 38 2.53 -11.28 4.10
N ALA A 39 2.05 -12.45 3.70
CA ALA A 39 0.62 -12.72 3.64
C ALA A 39 -0.04 -12.46 4.99
N GLY A 40 -1.14 -11.73 4.99
CA GLY A 40 -1.85 -11.28 6.18
C GLY A 40 -1.46 -9.89 6.67
N ASP A 41 -0.39 -9.31 6.14
CA ASP A 41 0.08 -8.00 6.57
C ASP A 41 -0.74 -6.86 5.96
N LEU A 42 -0.82 -5.76 6.70
CA LEU A 42 -1.44 -4.51 6.27
C LEU A 42 -0.38 -3.40 6.26
N ALA A 43 -0.37 -2.61 5.21
CA ALA A 43 0.44 -1.39 5.15
C ALA A 43 -0.46 -0.20 4.86
N LEU A 44 -0.22 0.89 5.59
CA LEU A 44 -0.92 2.17 5.41
C LEU A 44 0.08 3.23 4.98
N VAL A 45 -0.29 4.01 3.98
CA VAL A 45 0.45 5.20 3.55
C VAL A 45 -0.50 6.38 3.74
N PRO A 46 -0.47 7.03 4.93
CA PRO A 46 -1.55 7.92 5.33
C PRO A 46 -1.49 9.35 4.78
N HIS A 47 -0.36 9.76 4.19
CA HIS A 47 -0.16 11.16 3.80
C HIS A 47 -0.33 11.41 2.29
N GLY A 48 -0.99 10.50 1.57
CA GLY A 48 -1.19 10.65 0.14
C GLY A 48 0.10 10.58 -0.68
N ALA A 49 1.17 10.06 -0.11
CA ALA A 49 2.46 10.00 -0.77
C ALA A 49 2.50 8.91 -1.85
N GLY A 50 3.18 9.21 -2.94
CA GLY A 50 3.49 8.20 -3.95
C GLY A 50 4.44 7.16 -3.39
N HIS A 51 4.27 5.91 -3.82
CA HIS A 51 5.10 4.80 -3.35
C HIS A 51 5.14 3.69 -4.38
N ASP A 52 6.01 2.72 -4.16
CA ASP A 52 6.19 1.59 -5.08
C ASP A 52 5.86 0.28 -4.38
N LEU A 53 5.23 -0.63 -5.12
CA LEU A 53 5.06 -2.03 -4.73
C LEU A 53 5.97 -2.86 -5.63
N LEU A 54 6.89 -3.61 -5.03
CA LEU A 54 7.98 -4.28 -5.73
C LEU A 54 8.11 -5.73 -5.28
N SER A 55 8.61 -6.58 -6.16
CA SER A 55 8.97 -7.95 -5.79
C SER A 55 10.33 -8.02 -5.12
N ASP A 56 11.19 -7.02 -5.31
CA ASP A 56 12.54 -6.93 -4.78
C ASP A 56 12.82 -5.49 -4.37
N PRO A 57 13.44 -5.24 -3.20
CA PRO A 57 13.67 -3.86 -2.73
C PRO A 57 14.58 -3.03 -3.63
N ASP A 58 15.41 -3.68 -4.45
CA ASP A 58 16.32 -3.00 -5.36
C ASP A 58 15.77 -2.88 -6.78
N SER A 59 14.53 -3.35 -7.02
CA SER A 59 13.93 -3.27 -8.35
C SER A 59 13.77 -1.83 -8.79
N PRO A 60 13.92 -1.55 -10.10
CA PRO A 60 13.59 -0.23 -10.62
C PRO A 60 12.10 0.04 -10.49
N ARG A 61 11.72 1.32 -10.50
CA ARG A 61 10.33 1.70 -10.45
C ARG A 61 9.58 1.14 -11.66
N GLY A 62 8.45 0.49 -11.39
CA GLY A 62 7.60 -0.05 -12.43
C GLY A 62 6.62 0.98 -12.98
N PRO A 63 5.68 0.55 -13.82
CA PRO A 63 4.68 1.44 -14.41
C PRO A 63 3.70 1.94 -13.34
N ARG A 64 3.09 3.08 -13.62
CA ARG A 64 2.05 3.65 -12.76
C ARG A 64 0.80 2.78 -12.86
N VAL A 65 0.23 2.47 -11.70
CA VAL A 65 -0.93 1.57 -11.61
C VAL A 65 -2.16 2.15 -12.33
N ASP A 66 -2.33 3.47 -12.31
CA ASP A 66 -3.47 4.14 -12.94
C ASP A 66 -3.41 4.15 -14.46
N LEU A 67 -2.25 3.87 -15.05
CA LEU A 67 -2.08 3.83 -16.50
C LEU A 67 -2.19 2.41 -17.08
N LEU A 68 -2.33 1.40 -16.22
CA LEU A 68 -2.44 0.01 -16.67
C LEU A 68 -3.92 -0.37 -16.92
N PRO A 69 -4.17 -1.27 -17.87
CA PRO A 69 -5.53 -1.77 -18.09
C PRO A 69 -6.07 -2.46 -16.84
N GLN A 70 -7.31 -2.20 -16.50
CA GLN A 70 -7.99 -2.77 -15.34
C GLN A 70 -9.37 -3.27 -15.72
N ASP A 71 -9.79 -4.35 -15.08
CA ASP A 71 -11.14 -4.88 -15.21
C ASP A 71 -12.02 -4.27 -14.14
N TYR A 72 -12.93 -3.39 -14.52
CA TYR A 72 -13.80 -2.73 -13.57
C TYR A 72 -14.93 -3.66 -13.15
N LEU A 73 -15.01 -3.98 -11.87
CA LEU A 73 -16.06 -4.82 -11.28
C LEU A 73 -17.25 -3.96 -10.84
N SER A 74 -17.00 -2.68 -10.53
CA SER A 74 -17.99 -1.67 -10.19
C SER A 74 -17.36 -0.30 -10.42
N GLU A 75 -18.08 0.78 -10.11
CA GLU A 75 -17.54 2.13 -10.23
C GLU A 75 -16.33 2.38 -9.32
N SER A 76 -16.27 1.68 -8.19
CA SER A 76 -15.23 1.90 -7.17
C SER A 76 -14.30 0.72 -6.99
N CYS A 77 -14.44 -0.33 -7.78
CA CYS A 77 -13.62 -1.54 -7.62
C CYS A 77 -13.17 -2.07 -8.96
N SER A 78 -11.89 -2.35 -9.07
CA SER A 78 -11.32 -2.93 -10.28
C SER A 78 -10.33 -4.04 -9.94
N ARG A 79 -10.06 -4.89 -10.91
CA ARG A 79 -9.02 -5.91 -10.83
C ARG A 79 -7.92 -5.56 -11.81
N LEU A 80 -6.69 -5.57 -11.32
CA LEU A 80 -5.52 -5.33 -12.15
C LEU A 80 -4.61 -6.56 -12.09
N ARG A 81 -4.12 -6.98 -13.25
CA ARG A 81 -3.12 -8.03 -13.35
C ARG A 81 -1.91 -7.47 -14.06
N TYR A 82 -0.74 -7.66 -13.46
CA TYR A 82 0.49 -7.14 -14.02
C TYR A 82 1.66 -8.04 -13.62
N GLY A 83 2.62 -8.16 -14.52
CA GLY A 83 3.87 -8.85 -14.27
C GLY A 83 4.10 -9.97 -15.24
N GLY A 84 5.28 -10.57 -15.10
CA GLY A 84 5.73 -11.68 -15.94
C GLY A 84 5.56 -13.03 -15.25
N PRO A 85 6.26 -14.05 -15.74
CA PRO A 85 6.28 -15.37 -15.10
C PRO A 85 6.93 -15.27 -13.72
N GLY A 86 6.51 -16.14 -12.81
CA GLY A 86 7.03 -16.17 -11.46
C GLY A 86 5.91 -16.40 -10.46
N ARG A 87 6.25 -16.22 -9.18
CA ARG A 87 5.27 -16.34 -8.11
C ARG A 87 4.27 -15.20 -8.15
N THR A 88 3.01 -15.53 -7.97
CA THR A 88 1.95 -14.53 -7.95
C THR A 88 1.84 -13.91 -6.56
N THR A 89 1.72 -12.60 -6.53
CA THR A 89 1.41 -11.84 -5.32
C THR A 89 0.02 -11.26 -5.47
N THR A 90 -0.81 -11.43 -4.47
CA THR A 90 -2.18 -10.92 -4.47
C THR A 90 -2.36 -9.91 -3.35
N LEU A 91 -2.79 -8.71 -3.72
CA LEU A 91 -3.03 -7.60 -2.79
C LEU A 91 -4.44 -7.05 -2.97
N ILE A 92 -5.00 -6.57 -1.87
CA ILE A 92 -6.14 -5.67 -1.90
C ILE A 92 -5.62 -4.28 -1.60
N CYS A 93 -5.88 -3.34 -2.50
CA CYS A 93 -5.44 -1.96 -2.34
C CYS A 93 -6.66 -1.05 -2.34
N ALA A 94 -6.63 -0.03 -1.48
CA ALA A 94 -7.71 0.93 -1.42
C ALA A 94 -7.18 2.33 -1.15
N ILE A 95 -7.94 3.32 -1.62
CA ILE A 95 -7.64 4.72 -1.40
C ILE A 95 -8.86 5.33 -0.72
N VAL A 96 -8.64 5.99 0.40
CA VAL A 96 -9.69 6.69 1.14
C VAL A 96 -9.38 8.17 1.08
N ALA A 97 -10.25 8.94 0.45
CA ALA A 97 -10.14 10.39 0.41
C ALA A 97 -10.92 10.97 1.60
N PHE A 98 -10.40 12.04 2.19
CA PHE A 98 -11.07 12.73 3.28
C PHE A 98 -10.89 14.23 3.14
N ASP A 99 -11.94 14.96 3.47
CA ASP A 99 -12.00 16.44 3.40
C ASP A 99 -12.28 17.08 4.75
N ASP A 100 -12.54 16.29 5.77
CA ASP A 100 -12.76 16.79 7.13
C ASP A 100 -11.44 17.28 7.74
N PRO A 101 -11.37 18.56 8.19
CA PRO A 101 -10.16 19.07 8.83
C PRO A 101 -9.72 18.31 10.07
N ALA A 102 -10.65 17.78 10.86
CA ALA A 102 -10.32 17.00 12.04
C ALA A 102 -9.65 15.66 11.65
N ALA A 103 -10.15 15.01 10.60
CA ALA A 103 -9.55 13.80 10.09
C ALA A 103 -8.13 14.05 9.57
N ARG A 104 -7.93 15.16 8.88
CA ARG A 104 -6.59 15.56 8.38
C ARG A 104 -5.60 15.75 9.51
N GLU A 105 -6.02 16.37 10.61
CA GLU A 105 -5.14 16.57 11.77
C GLU A 105 -4.74 15.25 12.41
N LEU A 106 -5.69 14.31 12.56
CA LEU A 106 -5.40 12.99 13.10
C LEU A 106 -4.41 12.23 12.21
N VAL A 107 -4.63 12.27 10.91
CA VAL A 107 -3.79 11.57 9.94
C VAL A 107 -2.37 12.13 9.90
N ARG A 108 -2.21 13.46 10.07
CA ARG A 108 -0.89 14.08 10.11
C ARG A 108 -0.03 13.58 11.25
N ALA A 109 -0.63 13.13 12.35
CA ALA A 109 0.09 12.59 13.48
C ALA A 109 0.65 11.18 13.22
N LEU A 110 0.20 10.51 12.16
CA LEU A 110 0.66 9.18 11.82
C LEU A 110 2.02 9.24 11.10
N PRO A 111 2.85 8.20 11.24
CA PRO A 111 4.10 8.13 10.49
C PRO A 111 3.83 8.00 8.97
N PRO A 112 4.85 8.24 8.12
CA PRO A 112 4.69 8.16 6.67
C PRO A 112 4.24 6.80 6.16
N VAL A 113 4.56 5.72 6.88
CA VAL A 113 4.10 4.37 6.59
C VAL A 113 3.86 3.63 7.89
N LEU A 114 2.74 2.90 7.95
CA LEU A 114 2.39 2.03 9.08
C LEU A 114 2.32 0.60 8.59
N HIS A 115 3.00 -0.29 9.29
CA HIS A 115 3.00 -1.72 8.99
C HIS A 115 2.39 -2.49 10.16
N VAL A 116 1.34 -3.24 9.89
CA VAL A 116 0.70 -4.11 10.87
C VAL A 116 0.87 -5.54 10.38
N SER A 117 1.58 -6.36 11.15
CA SER A 117 1.79 -7.76 10.76
C SER A 117 0.53 -8.58 10.95
N GLY A 118 0.37 -9.62 10.12
CA GLY A 118 -0.75 -10.53 10.24
C GLY A 118 -0.85 -11.20 11.60
N ASP A 119 0.29 -11.48 12.22
CA ASP A 119 0.35 -12.06 13.56
C ASP A 119 -0.25 -11.13 14.60
N SER A 120 0.02 -9.83 14.51
CA SER A 120 -0.56 -8.83 15.41
C SER A 120 -2.08 -8.76 15.28
N VAL A 121 -2.59 -8.83 14.05
CA VAL A 121 -4.03 -8.84 13.79
C VAL A 121 -4.67 -10.10 14.36
N SER A 122 -4.05 -11.25 14.18
CA SER A 122 -4.53 -12.52 14.72
C SER A 122 -4.63 -12.49 16.23
N VAL A 123 -3.60 -11.95 16.91
CA VAL A 123 -3.60 -11.81 18.38
C VAL A 123 -4.74 -10.90 18.83
N ALA A 124 -4.95 -9.78 18.15
CA ALA A 124 -6.04 -8.85 18.48
C ALA A 124 -7.40 -9.52 18.33
N SER A 125 -7.61 -10.31 17.29
CA SER A 125 -8.85 -11.06 17.10
C SER A 125 -9.08 -12.08 18.22
N SER A 126 -8.05 -12.78 18.64
CA SER A 126 -8.13 -13.76 19.73
C SER A 126 -8.53 -13.10 21.04
N VAL A 127 -8.00 -11.92 21.32
CA VAL A 127 -8.32 -11.19 22.56
C VAL A 127 -9.77 -10.76 22.61
N ARG A 128 -10.39 -10.50 21.47
CA ARG A 128 -11.80 -10.07 21.40
C ARG A 128 -12.77 -11.20 21.70
N GLU A 129 -12.38 -12.43 21.50
CA GLU A 129 -13.18 -13.61 21.75
C GLU A 129 -13.12 -14.02 23.23
#